data_257f99ec87019b89b32fbae870570a58
#
_entry.id   257f99ec87019b89b32fbae870570a58
#
_cell.length_a   1.000
_cell.length_b   1.000
_cell.length_c   1.000
_cell.angle_alpha   90.00
_cell.angle_beta   90.00
_cell.angle_gamma   90.00
#
_symmetry.space_group_name_H-M   'P 1'
#
loop_
_entity.id
_entity.type
_entity.pdbx_description
1 polymer ?
#
loop_
_entity_poly.entity_id
_entity_poly.type
_entity_poly.pdbx_seq_one_letter_code
_entity_poly.pdbx_strand_id
1 'polypeptide(L)'
;LDNSMHPFMAEMIVKLFNDSDLNQGQAQIIFTTHNANLLSQDLMRRDQIWFAEKTNGRSRYYSLDCFDKKEVTPHSPYIRWYLEGRFGAIPSINYEAIVKRLVEWRKEGGTDAQKE
;
A
#
# COMPACT_ATOMS: atom_id res chain seq x y z
N LEU A 1 -5.37 8.71 -5.07
CA LEU A 1 -6.05 9.30 -3.90
C LEU A 1 -5.11 10.08 -2.99
N ASP A 2 -3.81 9.72 -2.99
CA ASP A 2 -2.85 10.22 -1.99
C ASP A 2 -2.01 11.43 -2.41
N ASN A 3 -1.88 11.70 -3.70
CA ASN A 3 -0.79 12.53 -4.24
C ASN A 3 -0.76 13.99 -3.75
N SER A 4 -1.88 14.56 -3.38
CA SER A 4 -1.95 15.94 -2.89
C SER A 4 -2.94 16.08 -1.74
N MET A 5 -3.34 14.95 -1.15
CA MET A 5 -4.38 14.91 -0.14
C MET A 5 -3.77 14.63 1.23
N HIS A 6 -4.16 15.41 2.22
CA HIS A 6 -3.77 15.13 3.59
C HIS A 6 -4.30 13.74 4.02
N PRO A 7 -3.53 12.94 4.78
CA PRO A 7 -3.97 11.60 5.20
C PRO A 7 -5.34 11.56 5.86
N PHE A 8 -5.69 12.56 6.68
CA PHE A 8 -7.01 12.63 7.30
C PHE A 8 -8.14 12.82 6.29
N MET A 9 -7.88 13.49 5.18
CA MET A 9 -8.89 13.65 4.12
C MET A 9 -9.19 12.34 3.43
N ALA A 10 -8.17 11.52 3.18
CA ALA A 10 -8.34 10.19 2.61
C ALA A 10 -9.19 9.30 3.52
N GLU A 11 -8.90 9.29 4.82
CA GLU A 11 -9.69 8.55 5.81
C GLU A 11 -11.14 9.04 5.85
N MET A 12 -11.34 10.36 5.80
CA MET A 12 -12.69 10.95 5.81
C MET A 12 -13.50 10.49 4.61
N ILE A 13 -12.90 10.47 3.42
CA ILE A 13 -13.58 10.01 2.21
C ILE A 13 -14.02 8.55 2.37
N VAL A 14 -13.15 7.68 2.84
CA VAL A 14 -13.48 6.28 3.08
C VAL A 14 -14.63 6.15 4.09
N LYS A 15 -14.58 6.89 5.18
CA LYS A 15 -15.63 6.90 6.19
C LYS A 15 -16.98 7.34 5.63
N LEU A 16 -17.00 8.38 4.79
CA LEU A 16 -18.22 8.87 4.17
C LEU A 16 -18.88 7.81 3.29
N PHE A 17 -18.10 7.07 2.52
CA PHE A 17 -18.65 6.01 1.67
C PHE A 17 -19.12 4.79 2.47
N ASN A 18 -18.50 4.51 3.60
CA ASN A 18 -18.86 3.36 4.46
C ASN A 18 -20.00 3.68 5.44
N ASP A 19 -20.35 4.93 5.62
CA ASP A 19 -21.42 5.34 6.53
C ASP A 19 -22.77 5.25 5.83
N SER A 20 -23.61 4.32 6.29
CA SER A 20 -24.92 4.10 5.69
C SER A 20 -25.88 5.27 5.84
N ASP A 21 -25.72 6.08 6.88
CA ASP A 21 -26.57 7.24 7.10
C ASP A 21 -26.21 8.40 6.16
N LEU A 22 -24.93 8.55 5.82
CA LEU A 22 -24.45 9.56 4.92
C LEU A 22 -24.52 9.12 3.45
N ASN A 23 -24.28 7.86 3.18
CA ASN A 23 -24.28 7.28 1.84
C ASN A 23 -25.60 6.55 1.56
N GLN A 24 -26.70 7.25 1.64
CA GLN A 24 -28.04 6.69 1.44
C GLN A 24 -28.26 6.18 0.02
N GLY A 25 -27.59 6.78 -0.96
CA GLY A 25 -27.63 6.34 -2.35
C GLY A 25 -26.81 5.08 -2.64
N GLN A 26 -26.13 4.53 -1.66
CA GLN A 26 -25.28 3.35 -1.79
C GLN A 26 -24.21 3.49 -2.89
N ALA A 27 -23.63 4.68 -3.00
CA ALA A 27 -22.54 4.93 -3.93
C ALA A 27 -21.31 4.08 -3.55
N GLN A 28 -20.57 3.65 -4.55
CA GLN A 28 -19.37 2.84 -4.37
C GLN A 28 -18.13 3.64 -4.78
N ILE A 29 -17.04 3.40 -4.06
CA ILE A 29 -15.74 3.95 -4.40
C ILE A 29 -14.73 2.82 -4.57
N ILE A 30 -13.94 2.91 -5.64
CA ILE A 30 -12.77 2.06 -5.86
C ILE A 30 -11.59 3.00 -6.00
N PHE A 31 -10.55 2.76 -5.23
CA PHE A 31 -9.36 3.61 -5.27
C PHE A 31 -8.09 2.80 -5.04
N THR A 32 -6.97 3.36 -5.47
CA THR A 32 -5.64 2.82 -5.20
C THR A 32 -4.89 3.78 -4.28
N THR A 33 -4.03 3.23 -3.45
CA THR A 33 -3.28 4.03 -2.49
C THR A 33 -1.96 3.35 -2.11
N HIS A 34 -0.98 4.15 -1.72
CA HIS A 34 0.24 3.69 -1.06
C HIS A 34 0.19 3.93 0.45
N ASN A 35 -0.88 4.49 0.95
CA ASN A 35 -1.00 4.88 2.35
C ASN A 35 -1.42 3.68 3.21
N ALA A 36 -0.45 3.08 3.89
CA ALA A 36 -0.69 1.94 4.77
C ALA A 36 -1.63 2.27 5.94
N ASN A 37 -1.77 3.55 6.31
CA ASN A 37 -2.67 3.95 7.38
C ASN A 37 -4.15 3.70 7.07
N LEU A 38 -4.49 3.50 5.80
CA LEU A 38 -5.84 3.12 5.40
C LEU A 38 -6.16 1.64 5.67
N LEU A 39 -5.14 0.83 6.03
CA LEU A 39 -5.30 -0.57 6.43
C LEU A 39 -5.77 -0.68 7.88
N SER A 40 -6.93 -0.13 8.16
CA SER A 40 -7.50 -0.12 9.51
C SER A 40 -8.82 -0.89 9.51
N GLN A 41 -8.98 -1.75 10.51
CA GLN A 41 -10.24 -2.48 10.72
C GLN A 41 -11.41 -1.55 10.98
N ASP A 42 -11.13 -0.35 11.51
CA ASP A 42 -12.16 0.65 11.76
C ASP A 42 -12.65 1.33 10.48
N LEU A 43 -11.81 1.34 9.44
CA LEU A 43 -12.13 1.98 8.17
C LEU A 43 -12.71 1.01 7.15
N MET A 44 -12.12 -0.17 7.05
CA MET A 44 -12.46 -1.12 5.99
C MET A 44 -12.48 -2.57 6.50
N ARG A 45 -13.41 -3.34 5.96
CA ARG A 45 -13.43 -4.79 6.19
C ARG A 45 -12.36 -5.48 5.36
N ARG A 46 -11.95 -6.67 5.76
CA ARG A 46 -10.94 -7.46 5.05
C ARG A 46 -11.32 -7.78 3.60
N ASP A 47 -12.61 -7.91 3.30
CA ASP A 47 -13.11 -8.17 1.95
C ASP A 47 -13.02 -6.93 1.03
N GLN A 48 -12.85 -5.75 1.61
CA GLN A 48 -12.70 -4.50 0.88
C GLN A 48 -11.24 -4.19 0.53
N ILE A 49 -10.28 -4.88 1.13
CA ILE A 49 -8.85 -4.62 0.97
C ILE A 49 -8.26 -5.59 -0.03
N TRP A 50 -7.63 -5.04 -1.05
CA TRP A 50 -6.95 -5.80 -2.11
C TRP A 50 -5.51 -5.34 -2.24
N PHE A 51 -4.63 -6.28 -2.47
CA PHE A 51 -3.22 -6.02 -2.72
C PHE A 51 -2.91 -6.17 -4.20
N ALA A 52 -2.04 -5.31 -4.70
CA ALA A 52 -1.48 -5.40 -6.03
C ALA A 52 0.01 -5.70 -5.93
N GLU A 53 0.46 -6.72 -6.62
CA GLU A 53 1.85 -7.14 -6.62
C GLU A 53 2.31 -7.29 -8.07
N LYS A 54 3.49 -6.76 -8.38
CA LYS A 54 4.09 -6.89 -9.71
C LYS A 54 5.36 -7.70 -9.61
N THR A 55 5.41 -8.81 -10.35
CA THR A 55 6.56 -9.70 -10.40
C THR A 55 6.84 -10.06 -11.85
N ASN A 56 8.09 -9.85 -12.30
CA ASN A 56 8.52 -10.19 -13.65
C ASN A 56 7.63 -9.60 -14.75
N GLY A 57 7.20 -8.35 -14.57
CA GLY A 57 6.34 -7.67 -15.52
C GLY A 57 4.86 -8.08 -15.50
N ARG A 58 4.48 -8.97 -14.60
CA ARG A 58 3.10 -9.41 -14.42
C ARG A 58 2.53 -8.85 -13.14
N SER A 59 1.29 -8.37 -13.19
CA SER A 59 0.56 -7.89 -12.02
C SER A 59 -0.37 -8.96 -11.50
N ARG A 60 -0.42 -9.10 -10.19
CA ARG A 60 -1.33 -9.99 -9.49
C ARG A 60 -2.12 -9.20 -8.46
N TYR A 61 -3.42 -9.49 -8.37
CA TYR A 61 -4.30 -8.86 -7.40
C TYR A 61 -4.91 -9.95 -6.52
N TYR A 62 -4.92 -9.70 -5.21
CA TYR A 62 -5.51 -10.64 -4.26
C TYR A 62 -6.10 -9.90 -3.07
N SER A 63 -7.20 -10.43 -2.56
CA SER A 63 -7.90 -9.86 -1.42
C SER A 63 -7.23 -10.24 -0.11
N LEU A 64 -7.30 -9.36 0.88
CA LEU A 64 -6.94 -9.71 2.26
C LEU A 64 -7.81 -10.88 2.76
N ASP A 65 -9.01 -11.03 2.22
CA ASP A 65 -9.92 -12.11 2.57
C ASP A 65 -9.46 -13.50 2.09
N CYS A 66 -8.45 -13.58 1.22
CA CYS A 66 -7.87 -14.86 0.79
C CYS A 66 -6.99 -15.51 1.87
N PHE A 67 -6.58 -14.77 2.89
CA PHE A 67 -5.81 -15.32 4.01
C PHE A 67 -6.72 -16.02 5.02
N ASP A 68 -6.16 -16.99 5.75
CA ASP A 68 -6.91 -17.77 6.72
C ASP A 68 -7.54 -16.85 7.79
N LYS A 69 -8.84 -17.01 8.01
CA LYS A 69 -9.58 -16.22 9.00
C LYS A 69 -9.12 -16.48 10.44
N LYS A 70 -8.46 -17.61 10.69
CA LYS A 70 -7.87 -17.92 11.98
C LYS A 70 -6.57 -17.16 12.20
N GLU A 71 -5.81 -16.93 11.14
CA GLU A 71 -4.54 -16.20 11.20
C GLU A 71 -4.75 -14.69 11.09
N VAL A 72 -5.67 -14.26 10.21
CA VAL A 72 -5.97 -12.85 9.98
C VAL A 72 -7.40 -12.58 10.46
N THR A 73 -7.51 -12.02 11.65
CA THR A 73 -8.80 -11.68 12.28
C THR A 73 -9.07 -10.17 12.15
N PRO A 74 -10.29 -9.70 12.44
CA PRO A 74 -10.56 -8.26 12.51
C PRO A 74 -9.69 -7.50 13.50
N HIS A 75 -9.10 -8.18 14.47
CA HIS A 75 -8.21 -7.58 15.48
C HIS A 75 -6.74 -7.66 15.11
N SER A 76 -6.40 -8.24 13.96
CA SER A 76 -5.01 -8.34 13.50
C SER A 76 -4.44 -6.97 13.16
N PRO A 77 -3.15 -6.73 13.45
CA PRO A 77 -2.51 -5.44 13.16
C PRO A 77 -2.14 -5.35 11.68
N TYR A 78 -3.09 -5.03 10.81
CA TYR A 78 -2.94 -5.03 9.36
C TYR A 78 -1.80 -4.14 8.87
N ILE A 79 -1.68 -2.93 9.42
CA ILE A 79 -0.62 -1.99 9.04
C ILE A 79 0.76 -2.60 9.29
N ARG A 80 0.96 -3.11 10.49
CA ARG A 80 2.24 -3.70 10.87
C ARG A 80 2.58 -4.93 10.04
N TRP A 81 1.61 -5.82 9.84
CA TRP A 81 1.83 -7.04 9.07
C TRP A 81 2.07 -6.77 7.59
N TYR A 82 1.42 -5.74 7.04
CA TYR A 82 1.70 -5.30 5.69
C TYR A 82 3.14 -4.78 5.56
N LEU A 83 3.58 -3.92 6.48
CA LEU A 83 4.93 -3.36 6.47
C LEU A 83 6.01 -4.43 6.71
N GLU A 84 5.69 -5.49 7.43
CA GLU A 84 6.57 -6.65 7.62
C GLU A 84 6.61 -7.59 6.41
N GLY A 85 5.79 -7.35 5.40
CA GLY A 85 5.73 -8.16 4.20
C GLY A 85 4.90 -9.44 4.32
N ARG A 86 4.14 -9.63 5.40
CA ARG A 86 3.34 -10.85 5.61
C ARG A 86 2.25 -11.05 4.58
N PHE A 87 1.73 -9.97 4.01
CA PHE A 87 0.72 -10.03 2.96
C PHE A 87 1.31 -9.98 1.56
N GLY A 88 2.63 -9.80 1.42
CA GLY A 88 3.26 -9.51 0.14
C GLY A 88 3.02 -8.06 -0.29
N ALA A 89 3.06 -7.80 -1.59
CA ALA A 89 2.78 -6.50 -2.21
C ALA A 89 3.70 -5.36 -1.74
N ILE A 90 4.83 -5.68 -1.09
CA ILE A 90 5.85 -4.72 -0.71
C ILE A 90 7.04 -4.86 -1.67
N PRO A 91 7.57 -3.75 -2.21
CA PRO A 91 8.76 -3.80 -3.04
C PRO A 91 9.94 -4.41 -2.28
N SER A 92 10.58 -5.39 -2.89
CA SER A 92 11.82 -5.93 -2.37
C SER A 92 12.96 -4.99 -2.78
N ILE A 93 13.57 -4.33 -1.80
CA ILE A 93 14.67 -3.40 -2.04
C ILE A 93 15.96 -4.10 -1.67
N ASN A 94 16.79 -4.39 -2.66
CA ASN A 94 18.13 -4.90 -2.43
C ASN A 94 19.07 -3.72 -2.21
N TYR A 95 19.26 -3.34 -0.98
CA TYR A 95 20.10 -2.22 -0.58
C TYR A 95 21.55 -2.39 -1.03
N GLU A 96 22.10 -3.59 -0.89
CA GLU A 96 23.49 -3.87 -1.29
C GLU A 96 23.72 -3.69 -2.78
N ALA A 97 22.79 -4.16 -3.60
CA ALA A 97 22.87 -3.99 -5.05
C ALA A 97 22.79 -2.53 -5.45
N ILE A 98 21.95 -1.73 -4.77
CA ILE A 98 21.82 -0.30 -5.02
C ILE A 98 23.12 0.42 -4.66
N VAL A 99 23.69 0.14 -3.49
CA VAL A 99 24.95 0.75 -3.03
C VAL A 99 26.08 0.39 -3.99
N LYS A 100 26.17 -0.86 -4.43
CA LYS A 100 27.17 -1.31 -5.38
C LYS A 100 27.06 -0.55 -6.70
N ARG A 101 25.88 -0.38 -7.24
CA ARG A 101 25.67 0.39 -8.46
C ARG A 101 26.04 1.85 -8.31
N LEU A 102 25.73 2.46 -7.19
CA LEU A 102 26.11 3.86 -6.92
C LEU A 102 27.61 4.03 -6.82
N VAL A 103 28.33 3.08 -6.21
CA VAL A 103 29.77 3.10 -6.12
C VAL A 103 30.41 2.95 -7.51
N GLU A 104 29.93 2.03 -8.33
CA GLU A 104 30.40 1.85 -9.71
C GLU A 104 30.17 3.10 -10.55
N TRP A 105 28.98 3.69 -10.45
CA TRP A 105 28.65 4.92 -11.15
C TRP A 105 29.58 6.06 -10.75
N ARG A 106 29.91 6.20 -9.47
CA ARG A 106 30.88 7.21 -8.98
C ARG A 106 32.27 6.99 -9.56
N LYS A 107 32.71 5.73 -9.67
CA LYS A 107 34.02 5.38 -10.24
C LYS A 107 34.10 5.68 -11.73
N GLU A 108 33.01 5.57 -12.44
CA GLU A 108 32.90 5.87 -13.88
C GLU A 108 32.77 7.37 -14.16
N GLY A 109 32.91 8.21 -13.15
CA GLY A 109 32.85 9.65 -13.31
C GLY A 109 31.43 10.21 -13.36
N GLY A 110 30.48 9.59 -12.66
CA GLY A 110 29.10 10.03 -12.54
C GLY A 110 28.95 11.39 -11.85
N THR A 111 29.57 12.42 -12.40
CA THR A 111 29.61 13.76 -11.82
C THR A 111 28.54 14.69 -12.36
N ASP A 112 27.82 14.30 -13.37
CA ASP A 112 26.84 15.17 -14.04
C ASP A 112 25.75 15.65 -13.09
N ALA A 113 25.27 14.77 -12.20
CA ALA A 113 24.32 15.14 -11.17
C ALA A 113 24.92 16.01 -10.06
N GLN A 114 26.25 16.01 -9.90
CA GLN A 114 26.94 16.79 -8.88
C GLN A 114 27.34 18.18 -9.35
N LYS A 115 27.30 18.43 -10.64
CA LYS A 115 27.63 19.74 -11.23
C LYS A 115 26.48 20.74 -11.12
N GLU A 116 25.36 20.27 -10.78
CA GLU A 116 24.19 21.09 -10.49
C GLU A 116 24.12 21.41 -8.99
#